data_bcf2c281b99971aeea53c15edf672cce
#
_entry.id   bcf2c281b99971aeea53c15edf672cce
#
_cell.length_a   1.000
_cell.length_b   1.000
_cell.length_c   1.000
_cell.angle_alpha   90.00
_cell.angle_beta   90.00
_cell.angle_gamma   90.00
#
_symmetry.space_group_name_H-M   'P 1'
#
loop_
_entity.id
_entity.type
_entity.pdbx_description
1 polymer ?
#
loop_
_entity_poly.entity_id
_entity_poly.type
_entity_poly.pdbx_seq_one_letter_code
_entity_poly.pdbx_strand_id
1 'polypeptide(L)'
;MDLLHDLNTRKAMKNAFRITKNKYMTAVRIRVPGGSIYTDTLKLVADLADKYGDGRVHITTRQGFEVLGIPMERMNEVNDALQPIIDNMGTNQNHKGNGYPSAGTRNITSCIGNNICPKAQYNTTELARKIEDMVYPDDLHVKIAATGCPNDCIKARMHDIGIIGMCLPVYDSYRCISCGACVKKCKQVSTTALSAKNYKVVRDPSKCIGCGECVLACRNNARSRTPKKYFRVVIMGRTGKTNPRIAEDFIKWADEDTVLKIIENTYKFVREYISPDAPYGKEHIGYIVDRVGYKEYKKWALDGVNLPEIAEVSENVNWGGVHYMRK
;
A
#
# COMPACT_ATOMS: atom_id res chain seq x y z
N MET A 1 42.10 6.58 2.58
CA MET A 1 40.89 6.84 3.38
C MET A 1 39.88 5.77 3.00
N ASP A 2 39.53 4.91 3.91
CA ASP A 2 38.67 3.79 3.60
C ASP A 2 37.22 4.29 3.55
N LEU A 3 36.79 4.76 2.38
CA LEU A 3 35.46 5.33 2.09
C LEU A 3 34.29 4.44 2.56
N LEU A 4 34.59 3.19 2.87
CA LEU A 4 33.59 2.22 3.35
C LEU A 4 33.25 2.36 4.83
N HIS A 5 34.16 2.82 5.66
CA HIS A 5 33.89 3.07 7.06
C HIS A 5 33.13 4.38 7.28
N ASP A 6 33.31 5.35 6.36
CA ASP A 6 32.61 6.64 6.42
C ASP A 6 31.24 6.63 5.73
N LEU A 7 30.98 5.69 4.85
CA LEU A 7 29.63 5.42 4.37
C LEU A 7 28.88 4.62 5.43
N ASN A 8 28.67 5.29 6.54
CA ASN A 8 27.61 4.91 7.44
C ASN A 8 26.39 4.56 6.59
N THR A 9 26.04 3.27 6.57
CA THR A 9 24.87 2.73 5.87
C THR A 9 23.62 3.57 6.14
N ARG A 10 23.53 4.23 7.30
CA ARG A 10 22.48 5.18 7.67
C ARG A 10 22.56 6.48 6.86
N LYS A 11 23.75 7.03 6.59
CA LYS A 11 23.92 8.26 5.82
C LYS A 11 23.60 8.06 4.35
N ALA A 12 24.05 6.96 3.74
CA ALA A 12 23.69 6.59 2.38
C ALA A 12 22.18 6.35 2.24
N MET A 13 21.57 5.67 3.20
CA MET A 13 20.12 5.40 3.20
C MET A 13 19.28 6.67 3.41
N LYS A 14 19.78 7.66 4.15
CA LYS A 14 19.12 8.97 4.29
C LYS A 14 19.06 9.77 2.99
N ASN A 15 19.94 9.47 2.04
CA ASN A 15 20.07 10.17 0.77
C ASN A 15 19.68 9.32 -0.46
N ALA A 16 18.67 8.45 -0.36
CA ALA A 16 18.19 7.60 -1.45
C ALA A 16 19.18 6.54 -1.98
N PHE A 17 20.41 6.50 -1.52
CA PHE A 17 21.42 5.59 -2.02
C PHE A 17 21.40 4.20 -1.36
N ARG A 18 21.84 3.22 -2.13
CA ARG A 18 21.98 1.83 -1.68
C ARG A 18 23.44 1.41 -1.68
N ILE A 19 23.81 0.67 -0.65
CA ILE A 19 25.05 -0.09 -0.66
C ILE A 19 24.91 -1.23 -1.64
N THR A 20 25.88 -1.38 -2.55
CA THR A 20 25.94 -2.46 -3.51
C THR A 20 27.03 -3.48 -3.12
N LYS A 21 27.14 -4.58 -3.87
CA LYS A 21 28.24 -5.54 -3.68
C LYS A 21 29.61 -4.95 -4.04
N ASN A 22 29.64 -4.03 -5.00
CA ASN A 22 30.84 -3.28 -5.35
C ASN A 22 30.99 -2.09 -4.40
N LYS A 23 32.09 -2.07 -3.66
CA LYS A 23 32.34 -1.08 -2.60
C LYS A 23 32.51 0.34 -3.11
N TYR A 24 32.88 0.51 -4.38
CA TYR A 24 33.10 1.82 -5.01
C TYR A 24 31.88 2.33 -5.77
N MET A 25 30.82 1.55 -5.82
CA MET A 25 29.61 1.86 -6.55
C MET A 25 28.38 1.88 -5.64
N THR A 26 27.45 2.72 -5.98
CA THR A 26 26.14 2.78 -5.34
C THR A 26 25.02 2.70 -6.39
N ALA A 27 23.79 2.66 -5.94
CA ALA A 27 22.61 2.84 -6.76
C ALA A 27 21.67 3.82 -6.06
N VAL A 28 21.00 4.69 -6.82
CA VAL A 28 20.03 5.61 -6.27
C VAL A 28 18.61 5.07 -6.47
N ARG A 29 17.81 5.13 -5.44
CA ARG A 29 16.41 4.70 -5.47
C ARG A 29 15.48 5.89 -5.62
N ILE A 30 14.60 5.84 -6.63
CA ILE A 30 13.59 6.84 -6.92
C ILE A 30 12.23 6.27 -6.56
N ARG A 31 11.50 6.97 -5.68
CA ARG A 31 10.15 6.60 -5.26
C ARG A 31 9.15 7.02 -6.32
N VAL A 32 8.12 6.19 -6.53
CA VAL A 32 7.00 6.48 -7.43
C VAL A 32 5.71 6.10 -6.70
N PRO A 33 5.19 6.98 -5.81
CA PRO A 33 3.98 6.70 -5.06
C PRO A 33 2.81 6.40 -5.98
N GLY A 34 2.16 5.24 -5.76
CA GLY A 34 1.07 4.81 -6.62
C GLY A 34 1.47 4.27 -7.98
N GLY A 35 2.78 4.09 -8.25
CA GLY A 35 3.27 3.43 -9.45
C GLY A 35 2.98 4.13 -10.78
N SER A 36 2.60 5.41 -10.75
CA SER A 36 2.29 6.20 -11.94
C SER A 36 3.24 7.39 -12.06
N ILE A 37 3.88 7.51 -13.21
CA ILE A 37 4.88 8.55 -13.51
C ILE A 37 4.56 9.19 -14.86
N TYR A 38 4.78 10.49 -14.97
CA TYR A 38 4.69 11.21 -16.24
C TYR A 38 5.93 10.97 -17.12
N THR A 39 5.76 11.03 -18.42
CA THR A 39 6.83 10.76 -19.39
C THR A 39 8.01 11.72 -19.24
N ASP A 40 7.75 12.98 -18.87
CA ASP A 40 8.83 13.97 -18.68
C ASP A 40 9.71 13.61 -17.46
N THR A 41 9.09 13.17 -16.37
CA THR A 41 9.83 12.67 -15.20
C THR A 41 10.58 11.38 -15.55
N LEU A 42 10.02 10.50 -16.39
CA LEU A 42 10.69 9.28 -16.84
C LEU A 42 11.92 9.59 -17.68
N LYS A 43 11.88 10.64 -18.52
CA LYS A 43 13.06 11.13 -19.26
C LYS A 43 14.17 11.59 -18.32
N LEU A 44 13.83 12.37 -17.28
CA LEU A 44 14.81 12.80 -16.28
C LEU A 44 15.47 11.61 -15.57
N VAL A 45 14.72 10.53 -15.32
CA VAL A 45 15.29 9.30 -14.75
C VAL A 45 16.25 8.62 -15.72
N ALA A 46 15.92 8.59 -17.01
CA ALA A 46 16.80 8.05 -18.05
C ALA A 46 18.08 8.88 -18.19
N ASP A 47 17.95 10.22 -18.27
CA ASP A 47 19.10 11.13 -18.35
C ASP A 47 20.03 11.00 -17.14
N LEU A 48 19.45 10.79 -15.94
CA LEU A 48 20.23 10.53 -14.72
C LEU A 48 21.03 9.22 -14.83
N ALA A 49 20.42 8.17 -15.40
CA ALA A 49 21.08 6.88 -15.58
C ALA A 49 22.22 6.96 -16.61
N ASP A 50 22.01 7.66 -17.70
CA ASP A 50 23.01 7.83 -18.77
C ASP A 50 24.18 8.71 -18.29
N LYS A 51 23.91 9.79 -17.57
CA LYS A 51 24.94 10.75 -17.13
C LYS A 51 25.76 10.28 -15.96
N TYR A 52 25.13 9.63 -14.97
CA TYR A 52 25.74 9.33 -13.67
C TYR A 52 25.90 7.84 -13.38
N GLY A 53 25.08 7.01 -13.98
CA GLY A 53 25.05 5.56 -13.81
C GLY A 53 25.74 4.80 -14.92
N ASP A 54 25.31 3.56 -15.11
CA ASP A 54 25.78 2.66 -16.18
C ASP A 54 24.75 2.54 -17.35
N GLY A 55 23.86 3.52 -17.50
CA GLY A 55 22.82 3.57 -18.53
C GLY A 55 21.64 2.64 -18.25
N ARG A 56 21.55 2.02 -17.08
CA ARG A 56 20.48 1.09 -16.73
C ARG A 56 19.61 1.58 -15.60
N VAL A 57 18.30 1.37 -15.77
CA VAL A 57 17.28 1.62 -14.75
C VAL A 57 16.61 0.30 -14.39
N HIS A 58 16.63 -0.07 -13.12
CA HIS A 58 15.93 -1.23 -12.59
C HIS A 58 14.57 -0.83 -12.03
N ILE A 59 13.51 -1.51 -12.49
CA ILE A 59 12.15 -1.35 -11.95
C ILE A 59 12.04 -2.25 -10.71
N THR A 60 11.80 -1.62 -9.56
CA THR A 60 11.74 -2.35 -8.30
C THR A 60 10.39 -3.06 -8.10
N THR A 61 10.37 -4.09 -7.27
CA THR A 61 9.13 -4.78 -6.87
C THR A 61 8.13 -3.87 -6.15
N ARG A 62 8.54 -2.67 -5.76
CA ARG A 62 7.70 -1.67 -5.11
C ARG A 62 7.38 -0.48 -6.02
N GLN A 63 7.42 -0.68 -7.32
CA GLN A 63 7.03 0.30 -8.34
C GLN A 63 7.89 1.58 -8.37
N GLY A 64 9.08 1.56 -7.79
CA GLY A 64 10.05 2.64 -7.92
C GLY A 64 11.15 2.25 -8.89
N PHE A 65 12.10 3.15 -9.11
CA PHE A 65 13.28 2.92 -9.94
C PHE A 65 14.55 2.82 -9.09
N GLU A 66 15.53 2.12 -9.60
CA GLU A 66 16.91 2.17 -9.12
C GLU A 66 17.82 2.43 -10.31
N VAL A 67 18.55 3.53 -10.27
CA VAL A 67 19.62 3.83 -11.23
C VAL A 67 20.88 3.18 -10.71
N LEU A 68 21.51 2.36 -11.55
CA LEU A 68 22.62 1.49 -11.16
C LEU A 68 23.97 2.09 -11.58
N GLY A 69 25.06 1.60 -10.98
CA GLY A 69 26.41 1.88 -11.41
C GLY A 69 26.92 3.30 -11.12
N ILE A 70 26.38 3.96 -10.09
CA ILE A 70 26.80 5.31 -9.69
C ILE A 70 28.08 5.21 -8.86
N PRO A 71 29.20 5.85 -9.29
CA PRO A 71 30.40 5.96 -8.47
C PRO A 71 30.11 6.70 -7.16
N MET A 72 30.73 6.25 -6.06
CA MET A 72 30.44 6.81 -4.73
C MET A 72 30.88 8.27 -4.58
N GLU A 73 31.92 8.68 -5.26
CA GLU A 73 32.39 10.07 -5.31
C GLU A 73 31.38 11.03 -5.95
N ARG A 74 30.48 10.53 -6.81
CA ARG A 74 29.47 11.33 -7.49
C ARG A 74 28.12 11.44 -6.76
N MET A 75 28.01 10.90 -5.53
CA MET A 75 26.75 10.90 -4.78
C MET A 75 26.18 12.30 -4.57
N ASN A 76 27.00 13.32 -4.31
CA ASN A 76 26.53 14.69 -4.11
C ASN A 76 25.94 15.27 -5.41
N GLU A 77 26.62 15.10 -6.56
CA GLU A 77 26.13 15.54 -7.85
C GLU A 77 24.77 14.88 -8.20
N VAL A 78 24.66 13.60 -7.90
CA VAL A 78 23.41 12.84 -8.12
C VAL A 78 22.29 13.32 -7.21
N ASN A 79 22.60 13.67 -5.96
CA ASN A 79 21.62 14.26 -5.05
C ASN A 79 21.02 15.55 -5.60
N ASP A 80 21.86 16.43 -6.15
CA ASP A 80 21.41 17.68 -6.77
C ASP A 80 20.60 17.40 -8.04
N ALA A 81 21.03 16.43 -8.85
CA ALA A 81 20.33 16.00 -10.06
C ALA A 81 18.99 15.31 -9.81
N LEU A 82 18.75 14.80 -8.59
CA LEU A 82 17.45 14.22 -8.21
C LEU A 82 16.36 15.27 -7.98
N GLN A 83 16.72 16.52 -7.66
CA GLN A 83 15.75 17.54 -7.27
C GLN A 83 14.66 17.77 -8.33
N PRO A 84 14.95 17.92 -9.63
CA PRO A 84 13.89 18.04 -10.65
C PRO A 84 12.96 16.84 -10.72
N ILE A 85 13.46 15.63 -10.48
CA ILE A 85 12.65 14.40 -10.44
C ILE A 85 11.70 14.43 -9.25
N ILE A 86 12.21 14.81 -8.07
CA ILE A 86 11.42 14.93 -6.83
C ILE A 86 10.32 15.98 -6.99
N ASP A 87 10.65 17.13 -7.56
CA ASP A 87 9.71 18.23 -7.79
C ASP A 87 8.60 17.82 -8.78
N ASN A 88 8.95 17.18 -9.89
CA ASN A 88 7.97 16.69 -10.86
C ASN A 88 7.08 15.57 -10.29
N MET A 89 7.60 14.77 -9.38
CA MET A 89 6.82 13.73 -8.68
C MET A 89 5.88 14.32 -7.64
N GLY A 90 6.07 15.56 -7.22
CA GLY A 90 5.33 16.22 -6.16
C GLY A 90 5.51 15.58 -4.78
N THR A 91 6.59 14.83 -4.57
CA THR A 91 6.90 14.15 -3.30
C THR A 91 7.84 14.99 -2.45
N ASN A 92 7.80 14.78 -1.13
CA ASN A 92 8.72 15.43 -0.17
C ASN A 92 8.73 16.97 -0.22
N GLN A 93 7.64 17.59 -0.60
CA GLN A 93 7.57 19.06 -0.78
C GLN A 93 7.87 19.83 0.51
N ASN A 94 7.55 19.26 1.67
CA ASN A 94 7.74 19.89 2.98
C ASN A 94 9.18 19.75 3.52
N HIS A 95 10.05 19.01 2.83
CA HIS A 95 11.41 18.67 3.30
C HIS A 95 12.49 18.93 2.24
N LYS A 96 12.28 19.94 1.39
CA LYS A 96 13.25 20.35 0.36
C LYS A 96 14.62 20.62 0.99
N GLY A 97 15.67 20.11 0.36
CA GLY A 97 17.05 20.28 0.82
C GLY A 97 17.52 19.30 1.91
N ASN A 98 16.64 18.46 2.46
CA ASN A 98 17.01 17.51 3.52
C ASN A 98 17.35 16.10 2.99
N GLY A 99 17.62 15.98 1.70
CA GLY A 99 17.87 14.71 1.02
C GLY A 99 16.55 13.96 0.67
N TYR A 100 16.71 12.81 0.07
CA TYR A 100 15.59 11.97 -0.39
C TYR A 100 15.72 10.55 0.16
N PRO A 101 15.32 10.29 1.41
CA PRO A 101 15.61 9.04 2.08
C PRO A 101 15.00 7.83 1.38
N SER A 102 15.79 6.79 1.18
CA SER A 102 15.36 5.50 0.62
C SER A 102 15.06 4.43 1.68
N ALA A 103 15.44 4.70 2.92
CA ALA A 103 15.16 3.84 4.09
C ALA A 103 13.87 4.27 4.80
N GLY A 104 13.44 3.48 5.79
CA GLY A 104 12.22 3.78 6.52
C GLY A 104 10.98 3.33 5.77
N THR A 105 9.96 4.17 5.77
CA THR A 105 8.71 3.92 5.03
C THR A 105 8.98 3.65 3.57
N ARG A 106 8.50 2.50 3.10
CA ARG A 106 8.72 2.08 1.71
C ARG A 106 7.75 2.79 0.78
N ASN A 107 8.16 2.89 -0.52
CA ASN A 107 7.26 3.41 -1.56
C ASN A 107 5.87 2.81 -1.46
N ILE A 108 4.84 3.65 -1.45
CA ILE A 108 3.43 3.21 -1.41
C ILE A 108 3.08 2.61 -2.75
N THR A 109 2.80 1.31 -2.77
CA THR A 109 2.47 0.60 -4.00
C THR A 109 0.97 0.61 -4.26
N SER A 110 0.57 0.71 -5.53
CA SER A 110 -0.85 0.58 -5.89
C SER A 110 -1.06 -0.17 -7.21
N CYS A 111 -2.23 -0.73 -7.40
CA CYS A 111 -2.63 -1.23 -8.72
C CYS A 111 -3.02 -0.06 -9.62
N ILE A 112 -3.20 -0.31 -10.93
CA ILE A 112 -3.58 0.71 -11.92
C ILE A 112 -4.88 1.45 -11.56
N GLY A 113 -5.74 0.86 -10.74
CA GLY A 113 -6.95 1.45 -10.22
C GLY A 113 -7.96 1.90 -11.26
N ASN A 114 -8.80 2.85 -10.89
CA ASN A 114 -9.87 3.33 -11.75
C ASN A 114 -9.41 4.27 -12.88
N ASN A 115 -8.12 4.50 -13.03
CA ASN A 115 -7.61 5.17 -14.23
C ASN A 115 -7.93 4.34 -15.50
N ILE A 116 -7.87 3.00 -15.38
CA ILE A 116 -8.14 2.08 -16.49
C ILE A 116 -9.08 0.94 -16.07
N CYS A 117 -8.92 0.40 -14.85
CA CYS A 117 -9.58 -0.84 -14.43
C CYS A 117 -11.07 -0.62 -14.09
N PRO A 118 -12.02 -1.26 -14.80
CA PRO A 118 -13.44 -1.11 -14.53
C PRO A 118 -13.88 -1.71 -13.18
N LYS A 119 -13.06 -2.58 -12.59
CA LYS A 119 -13.33 -3.22 -11.29
C LYS A 119 -12.94 -2.36 -10.09
N ALA A 120 -12.06 -1.38 -10.29
CA ALA A 120 -11.59 -0.53 -9.21
C ALA A 120 -12.72 0.37 -8.66
N GLN A 121 -12.68 0.61 -7.36
CA GLN A 121 -13.71 1.37 -6.65
C GLN A 121 -13.27 2.82 -6.37
N TYR A 122 -11.97 3.12 -6.55
CA TYR A 122 -11.39 4.43 -6.26
C TYR A 122 -10.10 4.67 -7.06
N ASN A 123 -9.59 5.90 -7.05
CA ASN A 123 -8.30 6.24 -7.62
C ASN A 123 -7.16 5.82 -6.68
N THR A 124 -6.56 4.69 -6.96
CA THR A 124 -5.51 4.10 -6.13
C THR A 124 -4.23 4.93 -6.10
N THR A 125 -3.89 5.59 -7.20
CA THR A 125 -2.72 6.48 -7.29
C THR A 125 -2.91 7.73 -6.42
N GLU A 126 -4.09 8.32 -6.43
CA GLU A 126 -4.42 9.48 -5.60
C GLU A 126 -4.32 9.15 -4.11
N LEU A 127 -4.94 8.04 -3.68
CA LEU A 127 -4.84 7.60 -2.29
C LEU A 127 -3.39 7.29 -1.90
N ALA A 128 -2.62 6.64 -2.77
CA ALA A 128 -1.22 6.33 -2.50
C ALA A 128 -0.38 7.60 -2.31
N ARG A 129 -0.65 8.67 -3.08
CA ARG A 129 0.00 9.98 -2.92
C ARG A 129 -0.39 10.65 -1.61
N LYS A 130 -1.67 10.67 -1.25
CA LYS A 130 -2.13 11.20 0.05
C LYS A 130 -1.45 10.49 1.23
N ILE A 131 -1.32 9.17 1.15
CA ILE A 131 -0.60 8.40 2.18
C ILE A 131 0.89 8.75 2.18
N GLU A 132 1.52 8.86 1.01
CA GLU A 132 2.93 9.25 0.90
C GLU A 132 3.17 10.61 1.57
N ASP A 133 2.36 11.62 1.28
CA ASP A 133 2.49 12.97 1.85
C ASP A 133 2.34 12.97 3.38
N MET A 134 1.55 12.03 3.91
CA MET A 134 1.34 11.89 5.35
C MET A 134 2.50 11.19 6.07
N VAL A 135 3.11 10.16 5.44
CA VAL A 135 4.05 9.26 6.11
C VAL A 135 5.50 9.40 5.65
N TYR A 136 5.77 10.11 4.59
CA TYR A 136 7.12 10.29 4.07
C TYR A 136 7.63 11.70 4.40
N PRO A 137 8.87 11.90 4.87
CA PRO A 137 9.95 10.91 5.05
C PRO A 137 9.99 10.36 6.48
N ASP A 138 9.43 9.20 6.71
CA ASP A 138 9.45 8.55 8.03
C ASP A 138 10.48 7.41 8.08
N ASP A 139 11.23 7.31 9.17
CA ASP A 139 12.27 6.30 9.35
C ASP A 139 11.72 4.90 9.69
N LEU A 140 10.45 4.80 10.03
CA LEU A 140 9.82 3.51 10.37
C LEU A 140 9.71 2.59 9.15
N HIS A 141 10.03 1.31 9.36
CA HIS A 141 10.02 0.31 8.29
C HIS A 141 8.60 -0.22 8.06
N VAL A 142 7.74 0.59 7.47
CA VAL A 142 6.36 0.22 7.15
C VAL A 142 6.20 0.04 5.64
N LYS A 143 5.43 -0.96 5.24
CA LYS A 143 5.08 -1.25 3.85
C LYS A 143 3.58 -1.15 3.68
N ILE A 144 3.14 -0.25 2.83
CA ILE A 144 1.72 -0.01 2.54
C ILE A 144 1.45 -0.31 1.08
N ALA A 145 0.30 -0.91 0.81
CA ALA A 145 -0.17 -1.17 -0.55
C ALA A 145 -1.67 -0.90 -0.68
N ALA A 146 -2.06 -0.30 -1.81
CA ALA A 146 -3.43 0.09 -2.13
C ALA A 146 -3.92 -0.64 -3.40
N THR A 147 -5.02 -1.39 -3.30
CA THR A 147 -5.63 -2.07 -4.44
C THR A 147 -7.07 -1.62 -4.65
N GLY A 148 -7.46 -1.43 -5.90
CA GLY A 148 -8.75 -0.86 -6.27
C GLY A 148 -9.97 -1.76 -5.99
N CYS A 149 -9.78 -3.06 -5.78
CA CYS A 149 -10.86 -4.02 -5.54
C CYS A 149 -10.33 -5.32 -4.90
N PRO A 150 -11.22 -6.24 -4.45
CA PRO A 150 -10.83 -7.50 -3.81
C PRO A 150 -10.06 -8.51 -4.67
N ASN A 151 -9.82 -8.24 -5.97
CA ASN A 151 -8.87 -9.07 -6.76
C ASN A 151 -7.43 -8.97 -6.27
N ASP A 152 -7.12 -7.93 -5.51
CA ASP A 152 -5.83 -7.73 -4.86
C ASP A 152 -4.61 -7.95 -5.78
N CYS A 153 -4.63 -7.31 -6.96
CA CYS A 153 -3.59 -7.48 -7.98
C CYS A 153 -2.18 -7.09 -7.49
N ILE A 154 -2.09 -6.10 -6.59
CA ILE A 154 -0.82 -5.65 -5.99
C ILE A 154 -0.40 -6.48 -4.78
N LYS A 155 -1.24 -7.47 -4.37
CA LYS A 155 -0.98 -8.29 -3.19
C LYS A 155 -0.88 -7.47 -1.90
N ALA A 156 -1.87 -6.59 -1.69
CA ALA A 156 -1.95 -5.73 -0.51
C ALA A 156 -1.88 -6.55 0.79
N ARG A 157 -2.42 -7.78 0.79
CA ARG A 157 -2.35 -8.72 1.92
C ARG A 157 -0.94 -9.22 2.26
N MET A 158 0.06 -8.96 1.42
CA MET A 158 1.46 -9.30 1.69
C MET A 158 2.25 -8.13 2.31
N HIS A 159 1.57 -7.06 2.70
CA HIS A 159 2.15 -5.84 3.23
C HIS A 159 1.77 -5.62 4.69
N ASP A 160 2.53 -4.79 5.40
CA ASP A 160 2.24 -4.46 6.81
C ASP A 160 0.86 -3.83 6.95
N ILE A 161 0.47 -2.97 5.98
CA ILE A 161 -0.88 -2.41 5.85
C ILE A 161 -1.32 -2.56 4.40
N GLY A 162 -2.47 -3.17 4.18
CA GLY A 162 -3.11 -3.29 2.87
C GLY A 162 -4.47 -2.60 2.84
N ILE A 163 -4.71 -1.83 1.79
CA ILE A 163 -5.96 -1.10 1.58
C ILE A 163 -6.65 -1.67 0.34
N ILE A 164 -7.84 -2.20 0.49
CA ILE A 164 -8.58 -2.89 -0.57
C ILE A 164 -9.91 -2.18 -0.80
N GLY A 165 -10.12 -1.64 -1.98
CA GLY A 165 -11.38 -0.98 -2.34
C GLY A 165 -12.57 -1.92 -2.31
N MET A 166 -13.68 -1.45 -1.76
CA MET A 166 -14.92 -2.19 -1.63
C MET A 166 -16.09 -1.45 -2.28
N CYS A 167 -16.93 -2.17 -3.00
CA CYS A 167 -18.17 -1.69 -3.57
C CYS A 167 -19.36 -2.04 -2.66
N LEU A 168 -20.07 -1.03 -2.18
CA LEU A 168 -21.41 -1.23 -1.62
C LEU A 168 -22.43 -1.12 -2.76
N PRO A 169 -23.00 -2.22 -3.24
CA PRO A 169 -23.93 -2.19 -4.37
C PRO A 169 -25.30 -1.67 -3.94
N VAL A 170 -25.77 -0.64 -4.60
CA VAL A 170 -27.16 -0.17 -4.52
C VAL A 170 -28.03 -1.03 -5.44
N TYR A 171 -29.26 -1.31 -5.05
CA TYR A 171 -30.21 -2.11 -5.82
C TYR A 171 -31.52 -1.37 -6.04
N ASP A 172 -31.85 -1.15 -7.31
CA ASP A 172 -33.12 -0.64 -7.76
C ASP A 172 -34.03 -1.79 -8.23
N SER A 173 -35.03 -2.09 -7.44
CA SER A 173 -35.95 -3.19 -7.71
C SER A 173 -36.87 -2.92 -8.91
N TYR A 174 -37.12 -1.66 -9.25
CA TYR A 174 -38.00 -1.30 -10.39
C TYR A 174 -37.31 -1.54 -11.74
N ARG A 175 -36.00 -1.29 -11.80
CA ARG A 175 -35.19 -1.59 -13.00
C ARG A 175 -34.87 -3.07 -13.17
N CYS A 176 -35.05 -3.86 -12.12
CA CYS A 176 -34.69 -5.28 -12.15
C CYS A 176 -35.69 -6.13 -12.95
N ILE A 177 -35.20 -6.72 -14.03
CA ILE A 177 -35.96 -7.67 -14.88
C ILE A 177 -35.77 -9.13 -14.47
N SER A 178 -35.20 -9.40 -13.32
CA SER A 178 -35.01 -10.76 -12.77
C SER A 178 -34.15 -11.71 -13.63
N CYS A 179 -33.30 -11.20 -14.50
CA CYS A 179 -32.48 -12.00 -15.42
C CYS A 179 -31.41 -12.91 -14.75
N GLY A 180 -31.17 -12.75 -13.45
CA GLY A 180 -30.23 -13.59 -12.68
C GLY A 180 -28.73 -13.37 -12.96
N ALA A 181 -28.34 -12.49 -13.90
CA ALA A 181 -26.94 -12.32 -14.30
C ALA A 181 -26.01 -11.95 -13.12
N CYS A 182 -26.46 -11.05 -12.24
CA CYS A 182 -25.71 -10.66 -11.04
C CYS A 182 -25.58 -11.81 -10.03
N VAL A 183 -26.58 -12.65 -9.87
CA VAL A 183 -26.55 -13.84 -9.01
C VAL A 183 -25.57 -14.87 -9.56
N LYS A 184 -25.65 -15.16 -10.87
CA LYS A 184 -24.69 -16.06 -11.54
C LYS A 184 -23.27 -15.56 -11.36
N LYS A 185 -23.04 -14.25 -11.56
CA LYS A 185 -21.70 -13.65 -11.40
C LYS A 185 -21.20 -13.73 -9.96
N CYS A 186 -22.07 -13.51 -8.99
CA CYS A 186 -21.74 -13.63 -7.57
C CYS A 186 -21.30 -15.06 -7.19
N LYS A 187 -21.97 -16.08 -7.75
CA LYS A 187 -21.55 -17.49 -7.57
C LYS A 187 -20.18 -17.77 -8.20
N GLN A 188 -19.91 -17.23 -9.38
CA GLN A 188 -18.61 -17.40 -10.06
C GLN A 188 -17.42 -16.82 -9.27
N VAL A 189 -17.64 -15.74 -8.50
CA VAL A 189 -16.61 -15.19 -7.62
C VAL A 189 -16.63 -15.80 -6.21
N SER A 190 -17.33 -16.93 -6.06
CA SER A 190 -17.33 -17.78 -4.87
C SER A 190 -17.88 -17.16 -3.58
N THR A 191 -18.61 -16.04 -3.64
CA THR A 191 -19.18 -15.40 -2.44
C THR A 191 -20.60 -15.85 -2.14
N THR A 192 -21.37 -16.21 -3.17
CA THR A 192 -22.81 -16.58 -3.05
C THR A 192 -23.67 -15.58 -2.24
N ALA A 193 -23.21 -14.34 -2.15
CA ALA A 193 -23.88 -13.29 -1.38
C ALA A 193 -25.20 -12.83 -2.01
N LEU A 194 -25.45 -13.16 -3.28
CA LEU A 194 -26.70 -12.83 -3.98
C LEU A 194 -27.53 -14.07 -4.24
N SER A 195 -28.83 -13.96 -3.97
CA SER A 195 -29.85 -14.98 -4.29
C SER A 195 -31.04 -14.34 -4.93
N ALA A 196 -31.82 -15.14 -5.71
CA ALA A 196 -33.13 -14.74 -6.22
C ALA A 196 -34.19 -15.15 -5.24
N LYS A 197 -35.12 -14.25 -4.88
CA LYS A 197 -36.31 -14.52 -4.06
C LYS A 197 -37.48 -13.70 -4.61
N ASN A 198 -38.56 -14.34 -4.89
CA ASN A 198 -39.79 -13.71 -5.42
C ASN A 198 -39.51 -12.75 -6.59
N TYR A 199 -38.78 -13.22 -7.60
CA TYR A 199 -38.37 -12.45 -8.79
C TYR A 199 -37.52 -11.21 -8.50
N LYS A 200 -37.01 -11.06 -7.30
CA LYS A 200 -36.11 -9.98 -6.91
C LYS A 200 -34.76 -10.56 -6.41
N VAL A 201 -33.75 -9.74 -6.37
CA VAL A 201 -32.42 -10.16 -5.93
C VAL A 201 -32.15 -9.65 -4.51
N VAL A 202 -31.88 -10.57 -3.60
CA VAL A 202 -31.54 -10.29 -2.21
C VAL A 202 -30.03 -10.43 -2.02
N ARG A 203 -29.46 -9.54 -1.22
CA ARG A 203 -28.04 -9.58 -0.83
C ARG A 203 -27.92 -9.99 0.63
N ASP A 204 -27.08 -10.97 0.89
CA ASP A 204 -26.56 -11.30 2.21
C ASP A 204 -25.31 -10.45 2.49
N PRO A 205 -25.37 -9.44 3.39
CA PRO A 205 -24.22 -8.58 3.68
C PRO A 205 -23.03 -9.35 4.26
N SER A 206 -23.27 -10.39 5.05
CA SER A 206 -22.21 -11.17 5.74
C SER A 206 -21.30 -11.91 4.77
N LYS A 207 -21.83 -12.30 3.62
CA LYS A 207 -21.08 -12.99 2.56
C LYS A 207 -20.52 -12.04 1.52
N CYS A 208 -20.93 -10.77 1.52
CA CYS A 208 -20.53 -9.81 0.51
C CYS A 208 -19.12 -9.28 0.74
N ILE A 209 -18.19 -9.58 -0.17
CA ILE A 209 -16.81 -9.09 -0.12
C ILE A 209 -16.60 -7.71 -0.75
N GLY A 210 -17.67 -7.08 -1.26
CA GLY A 210 -17.56 -5.76 -1.89
C GLY A 210 -16.84 -5.75 -3.25
N CYS A 211 -16.89 -6.83 -4.03
CA CYS A 211 -16.13 -6.91 -5.30
C CYS A 211 -16.72 -6.08 -6.44
N GLY A 212 -18.01 -5.68 -6.38
CA GLY A 212 -18.66 -4.90 -7.42
C GLY A 212 -19.00 -5.64 -8.71
N GLU A 213 -18.67 -6.93 -8.82
CA GLU A 213 -18.93 -7.73 -10.04
C GLU A 213 -20.41 -7.82 -10.39
N CYS A 214 -21.30 -7.76 -9.41
CA CYS A 214 -22.75 -7.75 -9.63
C CYS A 214 -23.24 -6.45 -10.30
N VAL A 215 -22.53 -5.34 -10.10
CA VAL A 215 -22.80 -4.06 -10.77
C VAL A 215 -22.41 -4.17 -12.24
N LEU A 216 -21.20 -4.67 -12.52
CA LEU A 216 -20.70 -4.84 -13.88
C LEU A 216 -21.53 -5.84 -14.69
N ALA A 217 -22.12 -6.84 -14.05
CA ALA A 217 -22.96 -7.84 -14.71
C ALA A 217 -24.41 -7.37 -14.98
N CYS A 218 -24.83 -6.24 -14.40
CA CYS A 218 -26.21 -5.78 -14.51
C CYS A 218 -26.43 -4.91 -15.76
N ARG A 219 -26.91 -5.53 -16.86
CA ARG A 219 -27.17 -4.82 -18.13
C ARG A 219 -28.24 -3.74 -18.04
N ASN A 220 -29.21 -3.89 -17.12
CA ASN A 220 -30.32 -2.95 -16.93
C ASN A 220 -30.02 -1.87 -15.90
N ASN A 221 -28.78 -1.77 -15.43
CA ASN A 221 -28.37 -0.80 -14.40
C ASN A 221 -29.26 -0.82 -13.13
N ALA A 222 -29.92 -1.97 -12.85
CA ALA A 222 -30.65 -2.18 -11.61
C ALA A 222 -29.70 -2.33 -10.40
N ARG A 223 -28.41 -2.46 -10.65
CA ARG A 223 -27.35 -2.38 -9.66
C ARG A 223 -26.36 -1.29 -10.05
N SER A 224 -26.07 -0.44 -9.09
CA SER A 224 -25.09 0.65 -9.20
C SER A 224 -24.13 0.66 -8.02
N ARG A 225 -23.04 1.41 -8.14
CA ARG A 225 -22.14 1.69 -7.02
C ARG A 225 -22.67 2.86 -6.21
N THR A 226 -22.55 2.80 -4.89
CA THR A 226 -22.75 4.00 -4.08
C THR A 226 -21.69 5.05 -4.42
N PRO A 227 -22.00 6.36 -4.37
CA PRO A 227 -21.01 7.43 -4.53
C PRO A 227 -19.92 7.39 -3.44
N LYS A 228 -20.29 6.98 -2.21
CA LYS A 228 -19.34 6.85 -1.10
C LYS A 228 -18.38 5.69 -1.37
N LYS A 229 -17.08 5.97 -1.23
CA LYS A 229 -16.00 4.98 -1.37
C LYS A 229 -15.83 4.26 -0.05
N TYR A 230 -15.68 2.95 -0.12
CA TYR A 230 -15.42 2.11 1.05
C TYR A 230 -14.17 1.27 0.85
N PHE A 231 -13.54 0.94 1.96
CA PHE A 231 -12.29 0.22 2.01
C PHE A 231 -12.33 -0.91 3.04
N ARG A 232 -11.55 -1.94 2.75
CA ARG A 232 -11.11 -2.92 3.72
C ARG A 232 -9.66 -2.62 4.04
N VAL A 233 -9.33 -2.50 5.31
CA VAL A 233 -7.95 -2.41 5.78
C VAL A 233 -7.54 -3.76 6.32
N VAL A 234 -6.44 -4.29 5.80
CA VAL A 234 -5.80 -5.52 6.26
C VAL A 234 -4.44 -5.18 6.84
N ILE A 235 -4.02 -5.89 7.88
CA ILE A 235 -2.83 -5.54 8.64
C ILE A 235 -1.91 -6.72 8.89
N MET A 236 -0.62 -6.41 9.14
CA MET A 236 0.39 -7.33 9.67
C MET A 236 0.86 -8.38 8.67
N GLY A 237 0.62 -8.19 7.36
CA GLY A 237 1.14 -9.07 6.32
C GLY A 237 2.65 -8.90 6.12
N ARG A 238 3.34 -10.01 5.87
CA ARG A 238 4.76 -10.03 5.50
C ARG A 238 5.13 -11.37 4.89
N THR A 239 6.09 -11.37 3.97
CA THR A 239 6.48 -12.57 3.24
C THR A 239 7.98 -12.89 3.32
N GLY A 240 8.76 -12.00 3.95
CA GLY A 240 10.21 -12.16 4.01
C GLY A 240 10.73 -12.94 5.22
N LYS A 241 11.86 -13.60 5.05
CA LYS A 241 12.62 -14.30 6.09
C LYS A 241 11.81 -15.38 6.85
N THR A 242 11.72 -15.21 8.18
CA THR A 242 11.02 -16.13 9.07
C THR A 242 9.57 -15.70 9.29
N ASN A 243 8.70 -16.65 9.58
CA ASN A 243 7.27 -16.45 9.88
C ASN A 243 6.54 -15.59 8.82
N PRO A 244 6.49 -16.02 7.55
CA PRO A 244 5.64 -15.35 6.57
C PRO A 244 4.18 -15.48 6.99
N ARG A 245 3.42 -14.40 6.79
CA ARG A 245 1.98 -14.37 7.08
C ARG A 245 1.24 -13.48 6.09
N ILE A 246 0.02 -13.84 5.78
CA ILE A 246 -0.91 -13.03 5.02
C ILE A 246 -1.61 -12.07 5.99
N ALA A 247 -1.78 -10.81 5.59
CA ALA A 247 -2.47 -9.81 6.39
C ALA A 247 -3.93 -10.20 6.63
N GLU A 248 -4.38 -9.96 7.85
CA GLU A 248 -5.74 -10.25 8.30
C GLU A 248 -6.63 -9.00 8.22
N ASP A 249 -7.93 -9.21 8.11
CA ASP A 249 -8.91 -8.13 8.09
C ASP A 249 -8.91 -7.41 9.44
N PHE A 250 -8.61 -6.10 9.43
CA PHE A 250 -8.73 -5.23 10.60
C PHE A 250 -10.08 -4.52 10.63
N ILE A 251 -10.45 -3.91 9.50
CA ILE A 251 -11.73 -3.23 9.37
C ILE A 251 -12.26 -3.39 7.93
N LYS A 252 -13.55 -3.57 7.80
CA LYS A 252 -14.30 -3.53 6.54
C LYS A 252 -15.22 -2.31 6.54
N TRP A 253 -15.53 -1.82 5.36
CA TRP A 253 -16.42 -0.67 5.12
C TRP A 253 -15.95 0.63 5.76
N ALA A 254 -14.63 0.79 5.95
CA ALA A 254 -14.01 2.06 6.30
C ALA A 254 -14.18 3.08 5.16
N ASP A 255 -14.28 4.36 5.47
CA ASP A 255 -14.12 5.43 4.49
C ASP A 255 -12.64 5.91 4.43
N GLU A 256 -12.35 6.88 3.56
CA GLU A 256 -10.99 7.36 3.33
C GLU A 256 -10.38 8.00 4.58
N ASP A 257 -11.15 8.83 5.28
CA ASP A 257 -10.69 9.50 6.51
C ASP A 257 -10.34 8.49 7.60
N THR A 258 -11.19 7.46 7.75
CA THR A 258 -10.92 6.33 8.66
C THR A 258 -9.62 5.62 8.29
N VAL A 259 -9.39 5.35 6.99
CA VAL A 259 -8.16 4.69 6.52
C VAL A 259 -6.93 5.52 6.85
N LEU A 260 -6.94 6.81 6.54
CA LEU A 260 -5.82 7.72 6.78
C LEU A 260 -5.53 7.85 8.27
N LYS A 261 -6.56 7.97 9.10
CA LYS A 261 -6.40 8.07 10.55
C LYS A 261 -5.85 6.79 11.19
N ILE A 262 -6.29 5.62 10.73
CA ILE A 262 -5.74 4.32 11.16
C ILE A 262 -4.24 4.24 10.80
N ILE A 263 -3.83 4.70 9.62
CA ILE A 263 -2.42 4.70 9.23
C ILE A 263 -1.61 5.63 10.15
N GLU A 264 -2.06 6.86 10.35
CA GLU A 264 -1.41 7.82 11.26
C GLU A 264 -1.22 7.21 12.66
N ASN A 265 -2.29 6.65 13.21
CA ASN A 265 -2.29 6.03 14.54
C ASN A 265 -1.39 4.78 14.61
N THR A 266 -1.33 4.00 13.52
CA THR A 266 -0.41 2.86 13.42
C THR A 266 1.05 3.31 13.48
N TYR A 267 1.41 4.43 12.87
CA TYR A 267 2.76 5.00 12.98
C TYR A 267 3.08 5.43 14.41
N LYS A 268 2.12 6.04 15.11
CA LYS A 268 2.27 6.38 16.55
C LYS A 268 2.47 5.13 17.40
N PHE A 269 1.65 4.09 17.17
CA PHE A 269 1.79 2.80 17.83
C PHE A 269 3.17 2.16 17.61
N VAL A 270 3.65 2.15 16.37
CA VAL A 270 4.98 1.59 16.05
C VAL A 270 6.08 2.37 16.77
N ARG A 271 6.01 3.70 16.82
CA ARG A 271 7.01 4.52 17.55
C ARG A 271 7.04 4.22 19.03
N GLU A 272 5.87 4.02 19.64
CA GLU A 272 5.77 3.72 21.07
C GLU A 272 6.31 2.33 21.41
N TYR A 273 6.00 1.34 20.57
CA TYR A 273 6.24 -0.06 20.92
C TYR A 273 7.38 -0.73 20.15
N ILE A 274 8.07 -0.04 19.26
CA ILE A 274 9.22 -0.62 18.55
C ILE A 274 10.30 -1.06 19.55
N SER A 275 10.87 -2.27 19.36
CA SER A 275 11.93 -2.75 20.25
C SER A 275 13.18 -1.87 20.14
N PRO A 276 13.77 -1.44 21.27
CA PRO A 276 15.06 -0.74 21.27
C PRO A 276 16.17 -1.57 20.61
N ASP A 277 16.06 -2.90 20.69
CA ASP A 277 17.03 -3.85 20.13
C ASP A 277 16.73 -4.22 18.67
N ALA A 278 15.69 -3.61 18.06
CA ALA A 278 15.34 -3.89 16.68
C ALA A 278 16.51 -3.58 15.74
N PRO A 279 16.98 -4.55 14.94
CA PRO A 279 18.12 -4.33 14.04
C PRO A 279 17.89 -3.12 13.13
N TYR A 280 18.75 -2.12 13.22
CA TYR A 280 18.64 -0.86 12.47
C TYR A 280 17.35 -0.08 12.68
N GLY A 281 16.67 -0.23 13.83
CA GLY A 281 15.36 0.38 14.09
C GLY A 281 14.25 -0.14 13.18
N LYS A 282 14.33 -1.39 12.75
CA LYS A 282 13.41 -2.00 11.78
C LYS A 282 12.70 -3.20 12.38
N GLU A 283 11.52 -2.98 12.88
CA GLU A 283 10.60 -4.02 13.31
C GLU A 283 9.32 -3.97 12.47
N HIS A 284 8.83 -5.10 11.98
CA HIS A 284 7.54 -5.14 11.30
C HIS A 284 6.39 -5.04 12.29
N ILE A 285 5.30 -4.38 11.89
CA ILE A 285 4.10 -4.19 12.72
C ILE A 285 3.61 -5.51 13.31
N GLY A 286 3.62 -6.59 12.53
CA GLY A 286 3.18 -7.90 13.01
C GLY A 286 4.00 -8.45 14.17
N TYR A 287 5.31 -8.16 14.26
CA TYR A 287 6.13 -8.57 15.41
C TYR A 287 5.81 -7.75 16.65
N ILE A 288 5.59 -6.45 16.47
CA ILE A 288 5.22 -5.55 17.57
C ILE A 288 3.88 -6.01 18.15
N VAL A 289 2.89 -6.27 17.30
CA VAL A 289 1.56 -6.72 17.74
C VAL A 289 1.60 -8.11 18.37
N ASP A 290 2.44 -9.03 17.87
CA ASP A 290 2.64 -10.34 18.52
C ASP A 290 3.15 -10.21 19.96
N ARG A 291 3.98 -9.21 20.23
CA ARG A 291 4.58 -8.95 21.55
C ARG A 291 3.68 -8.13 22.47
N VAL A 292 3.02 -7.12 21.94
CA VAL A 292 2.21 -6.17 22.71
C VAL A 292 0.76 -6.64 22.86
N GLY A 293 0.24 -7.33 21.85
CA GLY A 293 -1.12 -7.84 21.78
C GLY A 293 -2.03 -7.04 20.85
N TYR A 294 -2.94 -7.76 20.20
CA TYR A 294 -3.88 -7.16 19.25
C TYR A 294 -4.86 -6.16 19.88
N LYS A 295 -5.29 -6.40 21.11
CA LYS A 295 -6.20 -5.49 21.81
C LYS A 295 -5.60 -4.10 22.00
N GLU A 296 -4.32 -4.03 22.35
CA GLU A 296 -3.62 -2.76 22.51
C GLU A 296 -3.43 -2.07 21.15
N TYR A 297 -3.03 -2.81 20.11
CA TYR A 297 -2.99 -2.27 18.76
C TYR A 297 -4.34 -1.70 18.31
N LYS A 298 -5.44 -2.45 18.52
CA LYS A 298 -6.81 -2.03 18.18
C LYS A 298 -7.18 -0.71 18.86
N LYS A 299 -6.86 -0.58 20.16
CA LYS A 299 -7.09 0.64 20.93
C LYS A 299 -6.37 1.84 20.32
N TRP A 300 -5.08 1.70 20.01
CA TRP A 300 -4.29 2.75 19.37
C TRP A 300 -4.79 3.08 17.98
N ALA A 301 -4.98 2.08 17.14
CA ALA A 301 -5.37 2.26 15.74
C ALA A 301 -6.72 2.97 15.57
N LEU A 302 -7.63 2.79 16.53
CA LEU A 302 -8.97 3.40 16.52
C LEU A 302 -9.09 4.67 17.37
N ASP A 303 -8.00 5.15 17.97
CA ASP A 303 -8.03 6.37 18.77
C ASP A 303 -8.42 7.59 17.95
N GLY A 304 -9.50 8.27 18.35
CA GLY A 304 -10.04 9.42 17.63
C GLY A 304 -10.55 9.14 16.20
N VAL A 305 -10.86 7.87 15.88
CA VAL A 305 -11.41 7.48 14.57
C VAL A 305 -12.94 7.55 14.59
N ASN A 306 -13.52 8.31 13.66
CA ASN A 306 -14.96 8.34 13.43
C ASN A 306 -15.33 7.22 12.44
N LEU A 307 -15.87 6.13 12.95
CA LEU A 307 -16.24 4.98 12.13
C LEU A 307 -17.55 5.23 11.37
N PRO A 308 -17.63 4.89 10.06
CA PRO A 308 -18.91 4.80 9.38
C PRO A 308 -19.86 3.80 10.09
N GLU A 309 -21.16 4.06 10.06
CA GLU A 309 -22.18 3.20 10.69
C GLU A 309 -22.09 1.73 10.25
N ILE A 310 -21.73 1.50 8.98
CA ILE A 310 -21.58 0.14 8.42
C ILE A 310 -20.22 -0.49 8.64
N ALA A 311 -19.30 0.19 9.34
CA ALA A 311 -17.96 -0.33 9.56
C ALA A 311 -17.96 -1.56 10.48
N GLU A 312 -17.21 -2.58 10.07
CA GLU A 312 -17.04 -3.83 10.82
C GLU A 312 -15.58 -3.95 11.26
N VAL A 313 -15.31 -3.78 12.53
CA VAL A 313 -13.95 -3.96 13.11
C VAL A 313 -13.80 -5.39 13.60
N SER A 314 -12.69 -6.04 13.24
CA SER A 314 -12.38 -7.40 13.70
C SER A 314 -12.13 -7.43 15.22
N GLU A 315 -12.77 -8.35 15.92
CA GLU A 315 -12.55 -8.53 17.35
C GLU A 315 -11.23 -9.23 17.65
N ASN A 316 -10.86 -10.17 16.78
CA ASN A 316 -9.64 -10.96 16.90
C ASN A 316 -8.96 -11.05 15.54
N VAL A 317 -7.66 -11.18 15.57
CA VAL A 317 -6.85 -11.49 14.40
C VAL A 317 -6.28 -12.90 14.59
N ASN A 318 -6.72 -13.81 13.74
CA ASN A 318 -6.27 -15.19 13.77
C ASN A 318 -5.16 -15.37 12.72
N TRP A 319 -3.96 -15.65 13.18
CA TRP A 319 -2.84 -15.94 12.30
C TRP A 319 -2.97 -17.34 11.70
N GLY A 320 -3.72 -17.49 10.62
CA GLY A 320 -3.83 -18.74 9.87
C GLY A 320 -2.58 -19.08 9.04
N GLY A 321 -1.41 -18.58 9.40
CA GLY A 321 -0.18 -18.76 8.65
C GLY A 321 0.64 -19.95 9.14
N VAL A 322 1.55 -20.45 8.30
CA VAL A 322 2.58 -21.40 8.70
C VAL A 322 3.53 -20.71 9.65
N HIS A 323 3.46 -21.07 10.92
CA HIS A 323 4.41 -20.62 11.91
C HIS A 323 5.68 -21.49 11.83
N TYR A 324 6.73 -20.96 11.21
CA TYR A 324 8.04 -21.58 11.35
C TYR A 324 8.55 -21.25 12.76
N MET A 325 8.33 -22.20 13.68
CA MET A 325 8.99 -22.11 14.98
C MET A 325 10.49 -22.20 14.78
N ARG A 326 11.24 -21.23 15.33
CA ARG A 326 12.68 -21.41 15.50
C ARG A 326 12.86 -22.60 16.45
N LYS A 327 13.53 -23.65 15.99
CA LYS A 327 14.15 -24.63 16.87
C LYS A 327 15.31 -23.99 17.59
#